data_6629609cde893dd9dcc55be3866c8cd3
#
_entry.id   6629609cde893dd9dcc55be3866c8cd3
#
_cell.length_a   1.000
_cell.length_b   1.000
_cell.length_c   1.000
_cell.angle_alpha   90.00
_cell.angle_beta   90.00
_cell.angle_gamma   90.00
#
_symmetry.space_group_name_H-M   'P 1'
#
loop_
_entity.id
_entity.type
_entity.pdbx_description
1 polymer ?
#
loop_
_entity_poly.entity_id
_entity_poly.type
_entity_poly.pdbx_seq_one_letter_code
_entity_poly.pdbx_strand_id
1 'polypeptide(L)'
;QRQMCIRDRGKIKDMFTSRVGVVIVNSADTLVISAFLGLTVLAVYQNYYYIVTSVIGLVGVLFTSTLAGIGNSLLTESRGKNYADFCKFTLLIAWIAGLCTCCLLCLLQPFMKLWIGEAGILPGQIVICLCVYYFIYEFNQLFNAYKDAAGIWHRDRFRTLTTAGVNLVLNLLLVKPMGLYGVILSTVVATVIVGMPWLIHNLFTTLFDGEDRQSYLGTLVFYGSVTFLNCMLTDRVCSQIPVEGIRELLERALVCLLVSNGIFLLCYGGRKDFRALLAMGKRFLPEIPHDKATSGNDRFAEETTKFADYGKAGAFYEDCSSGNRVCGIVHGSSAGPES
;
A
#
# COMPACT_ATOMS: atom_id res chain seq x y z
N GLN A 1 -30.99 -5.72 21.04
CA GLN A 1 -29.87 -4.82 21.41
C GLN A 1 -28.81 -5.52 22.28
N ARG A 2 -29.18 -6.30 23.34
CA ARG A 2 -28.22 -6.96 24.24
C ARG A 2 -27.34 -8.01 23.56
N GLN A 3 -27.91 -8.82 22.64
CA GLN A 3 -27.13 -9.80 21.86
C GLN A 3 -26.18 -9.14 20.84
N MET A 4 -26.55 -8.01 20.27
CA MET A 4 -25.70 -7.22 19.37
C MET A 4 -24.48 -6.67 20.12
N CYS A 5 -24.65 -6.11 21.33
CA CYS A 5 -23.55 -5.64 22.17
C CYS A 5 -22.57 -6.73 22.60
N ILE A 6 -23.05 -7.96 22.86
CA ILE A 6 -22.18 -9.10 23.24
C ILE A 6 -21.34 -9.57 22.06
N ARG A 7 -21.93 -9.62 20.85
CA ARG A 7 -21.25 -9.98 19.60
C ARG A 7 -20.19 -8.96 19.21
N ASP A 8 -20.45 -7.67 19.46
CA ASP A 8 -19.49 -6.58 19.18
C ASP A 8 -18.33 -6.58 20.18
N ARG A 9 -18.56 -6.91 21.46
CA ARG A 9 -17.48 -7.10 22.45
C ARG A 9 -16.49 -8.20 22.03
N GLY A 10 -16.99 -9.30 21.46
CA GLY A 10 -16.12 -10.37 20.94
C GLY A 10 -15.22 -9.87 19.80
N LYS A 11 -15.79 -9.16 18.82
CA LYS A 11 -15.03 -8.60 17.69
C LYS A 11 -13.99 -7.57 18.14
N ILE A 12 -14.32 -6.70 19.10
CA ILE A 12 -13.39 -5.72 19.67
C ILE A 12 -12.23 -6.43 20.36
N LYS A 13 -12.51 -7.49 21.13
CA LYS A 13 -11.46 -8.26 21.80
C LYS A 13 -10.53 -8.97 20.81
N ASP A 14 -11.08 -9.57 19.75
CA ASP A 14 -10.29 -10.24 18.70
C ASP A 14 -9.41 -9.22 17.94
N MET A 15 -9.95 -8.05 17.63
CA MET A 15 -9.21 -6.95 17.00
C MET A 15 -8.09 -6.42 17.91
N PHE A 16 -8.38 -6.21 19.20
CA PHE A 16 -7.39 -5.77 20.17
C PHE A 16 -6.23 -6.78 20.30
N THR A 17 -6.55 -8.07 20.40
CA THR A 17 -5.54 -9.14 20.47
C THR A 17 -4.62 -9.13 19.25
N SER A 18 -5.18 -8.95 18.05
CA SER A 18 -4.42 -8.85 16.81
C SER A 18 -3.51 -7.60 16.80
N ARG A 19 -4.00 -6.44 17.28
CA ARG A 19 -3.22 -5.20 17.34
C ARG A 19 -2.08 -5.26 18.34
N VAL A 20 -2.28 -5.89 19.50
CA VAL A 20 -1.20 -6.14 20.48
C VAL A 20 -0.07 -6.96 19.84
N GLY A 21 -0.40 -8.00 19.08
CA GLY A 21 0.60 -8.79 18.36
C GLY A 21 1.44 -7.95 17.39
N VAL A 22 0.81 -7.03 16.64
CA VAL A 22 1.54 -6.12 15.71
C VAL A 22 2.51 -5.22 16.49
N VAL A 23 2.09 -4.65 17.63
CA VAL A 23 2.97 -3.80 18.45
C VAL A 23 4.15 -4.59 18.99
N ILE A 24 3.94 -5.83 19.43
CA ILE A 24 5.02 -6.71 19.91
C ILE A 24 6.04 -6.98 18.79
N VAL A 25 5.60 -7.34 17.58
CA VAL A 25 6.52 -7.56 16.44
C VAL A 25 7.36 -6.32 16.17
N ASN A 26 6.73 -5.16 16.03
CA ASN A 26 7.43 -3.92 15.67
C ASN A 26 8.41 -3.45 16.77
N SER A 27 8.13 -3.76 18.04
CA SER A 27 8.97 -3.36 19.15
C SER A 27 10.08 -4.38 19.46
N ALA A 28 9.85 -5.66 19.19
CA ALA A 28 10.78 -6.74 19.51
C ALA A 28 12.13 -6.56 18.82
N ASP A 29 12.13 -6.24 17.55
CA ASP A 29 13.36 -6.04 16.75
C ASP A 29 14.20 -4.91 17.34
N THR A 30 13.60 -3.77 17.64
CA THR A 30 14.29 -2.62 18.26
C THR A 30 14.90 -2.97 19.63
N LEU A 31 14.14 -3.69 20.46
CA LEU A 31 14.61 -4.14 21.77
C LEU A 31 15.78 -5.11 21.66
N VAL A 32 15.69 -6.09 20.76
CA VAL A 32 16.76 -7.08 20.53
C VAL A 32 18.02 -6.41 19.98
N ILE A 33 17.88 -5.52 18.99
CA ILE A 33 19.03 -4.79 18.43
C ILE A 33 19.70 -3.94 19.53
N SER A 34 18.94 -3.17 20.30
CA SER A 34 19.50 -2.32 21.35
C SER A 34 20.21 -3.10 22.45
N ALA A 35 19.62 -4.25 22.85
CA ALA A 35 20.14 -5.06 23.95
C ALA A 35 21.39 -5.88 23.56
N PHE A 36 21.45 -6.40 22.32
CA PHE A 36 22.52 -7.32 21.90
C PHE A 36 23.59 -6.67 21.01
N LEU A 37 23.22 -5.67 20.20
CA LEU A 37 24.11 -5.03 19.22
C LEU A 37 24.50 -3.59 19.60
N GLY A 38 23.77 -3.00 20.54
CA GLY A 38 24.01 -1.66 21.06
C GLY A 38 23.29 -0.55 20.29
N LEU A 39 23.27 0.64 20.92
CA LEU A 39 22.51 1.79 20.42
C LEU A 39 23.08 2.39 19.14
N THR A 40 24.39 2.30 18.90
CA THR A 40 25.02 2.80 17.67
C THR A 40 24.54 2.04 16.44
N VAL A 41 24.49 0.70 16.52
CA VAL A 41 23.97 -0.14 15.43
C VAL A 41 22.49 0.12 15.22
N LEU A 42 21.73 0.27 16.32
CA LEU A 42 20.32 0.62 16.25
C LEU A 42 20.10 1.95 15.54
N ALA A 43 20.89 3.00 15.86
CA ALA A 43 20.75 4.31 15.25
C ALA A 43 20.99 4.26 13.72
N VAL A 44 22.03 3.56 13.27
CA VAL A 44 22.29 3.37 11.84
C VAL A 44 21.15 2.59 11.18
N TYR A 45 20.71 1.50 11.79
CA TYR A 45 19.57 0.71 11.29
C TYR A 45 18.29 1.54 11.16
N GLN A 46 17.98 2.37 12.16
CA GLN A 46 16.77 3.18 12.16
C GLN A 46 16.71 4.18 10.99
N ASN A 47 17.85 4.71 10.53
CA ASN A 47 17.89 5.59 9.38
C ASN A 47 17.45 4.85 8.09
N TYR A 48 17.95 3.63 7.88
CA TYR A 48 17.52 2.77 6.75
C TYR A 48 16.06 2.37 6.87
N TYR A 49 15.67 1.95 8.06
CA TYR A 49 14.31 1.51 8.35
C TYR A 49 13.29 2.64 8.17
N TYR A 50 13.66 3.87 8.51
CA TYR A 50 12.83 5.05 8.30
C TYR A 50 12.50 5.28 6.82
N ILE A 51 13.48 5.13 5.93
CA ILE A 51 13.27 5.26 4.48
C ILE A 51 12.33 4.15 4.00
N VAL A 52 12.59 2.90 4.39
CA VAL A 52 11.75 1.75 4.01
C VAL A 52 10.31 1.94 4.49
N THR A 53 10.10 2.36 5.74
CA THR A 53 8.75 2.59 6.29
C THR A 53 8.05 3.80 5.66
N SER A 54 8.79 4.80 5.19
CA SER A 54 8.22 5.92 4.42
C SER A 54 7.68 5.44 3.07
N VAL A 55 8.39 4.56 2.37
CA VAL A 55 7.91 3.93 1.13
C VAL A 55 6.68 3.06 1.40
N ILE A 56 6.71 2.25 2.47
CA ILE A 56 5.54 1.48 2.95
C ILE A 56 4.33 2.40 3.18
N GLY A 57 4.54 3.54 3.81
CA GLY A 57 3.49 4.53 4.07
C GLY A 57 2.86 5.07 2.79
N LEU A 58 3.67 5.35 1.77
CA LEU A 58 3.18 5.80 0.47
C LEU A 58 2.31 4.76 -0.23
N VAL A 59 2.77 3.50 -0.27
CA VAL A 59 1.97 2.39 -0.84
C VAL A 59 0.76 2.10 0.03
N GLY A 60 0.86 2.27 1.34
CA GLY A 60 -0.23 2.10 2.30
C GLY A 60 -1.47 2.97 2.02
N VAL A 61 -1.29 4.14 1.38
CA VAL A 61 -2.39 5.00 0.94
C VAL A 61 -3.30 4.28 -0.07
N LEU A 62 -2.74 3.43 -0.95
CA LEU A 62 -3.53 2.64 -1.90
C LEU A 62 -4.46 1.65 -1.16
N PHE A 63 -3.96 0.99 -0.12
CA PHE A 63 -4.75 0.05 0.66
C PHE A 63 -5.88 0.74 1.42
N THR A 64 -5.60 1.88 2.05
CA THR A 64 -6.61 2.63 2.80
C THR A 64 -7.69 3.20 1.89
N SER A 65 -7.33 3.70 0.70
CA SER A 65 -8.27 4.25 -0.27
C SER A 65 -9.17 3.18 -0.91
N THR A 66 -8.68 1.97 -1.07
CA THR A 66 -9.43 0.87 -1.72
C THR A 66 -10.24 0.01 -0.74
N LEU A 67 -9.98 0.10 0.57
CA LEU A 67 -10.58 -0.76 1.60
C LEU A 67 -12.12 -0.73 1.58
N ALA A 68 -12.73 0.45 1.46
CA ALA A 68 -14.19 0.59 1.40
C ALA A 68 -14.75 -0.02 0.11
N GLY A 69 -14.07 0.15 -1.03
CA GLY A 69 -14.43 -0.44 -2.31
C GLY A 69 -14.38 -1.96 -2.28
N ILE A 70 -13.31 -2.53 -1.71
CA ILE A 70 -13.20 -3.98 -1.50
C ILE A 70 -14.35 -4.48 -0.63
N GLY A 71 -14.64 -3.83 0.50
CA GLY A 71 -15.72 -4.23 1.40
C GLY A 71 -17.08 -4.22 0.70
N ASN A 72 -17.38 -3.20 -0.11
CA ASN A 72 -18.62 -3.13 -0.88
C ASN A 72 -18.68 -4.24 -1.95
N SER A 73 -17.59 -4.46 -2.70
CA SER A 73 -17.52 -5.53 -3.71
C SER A 73 -17.75 -6.92 -3.11
N LEU A 74 -17.18 -7.19 -1.93
CA LEU A 74 -17.38 -8.47 -1.22
C LEU A 74 -18.84 -8.72 -0.84
N LEU A 75 -19.66 -7.68 -0.66
CA LEU A 75 -21.08 -7.78 -0.31
C LEU A 75 -22.00 -7.85 -1.53
N THR A 76 -21.65 -7.16 -2.63
CA THR A 76 -22.55 -6.97 -3.77
C THR A 76 -22.23 -7.87 -4.96
N GLU A 77 -20.99 -8.33 -5.09
CA GLU A 77 -20.54 -9.04 -6.28
C GLU A 77 -20.39 -10.54 -6.03
N SER A 78 -20.33 -11.31 -7.12
CA SER A 78 -20.14 -12.77 -7.06
C SER A 78 -18.72 -13.13 -6.57
N ARG A 79 -18.57 -14.31 -5.97
CA ARG A 79 -17.27 -14.82 -5.47
C ARG A 79 -16.21 -14.87 -6.57
N GLY A 80 -16.55 -15.38 -7.74
CA GLY A 80 -15.60 -15.46 -8.86
C GLY A 80 -15.13 -14.08 -9.34
N LYS A 81 -16.01 -13.05 -9.32
CA LYS A 81 -15.62 -11.68 -9.63
C LYS A 81 -14.70 -11.10 -8.55
N ASN A 82 -15.02 -11.31 -7.28
CA ASN A 82 -14.19 -10.87 -6.16
C ASN A 82 -12.80 -11.53 -6.20
N TYR A 83 -12.71 -12.80 -6.59
CA TYR A 83 -11.43 -13.49 -6.78
C TYR A 83 -10.64 -12.92 -7.98
N ALA A 84 -11.31 -12.68 -9.10
CA ALA A 84 -10.68 -12.05 -10.27
C ALA A 84 -10.14 -10.64 -9.93
N ASP A 85 -10.87 -9.87 -9.15
CA ASP A 85 -10.42 -8.55 -8.69
C ASP A 85 -9.26 -8.65 -7.69
N PHE A 86 -9.28 -9.63 -6.79
CA PHE A 86 -8.17 -9.95 -5.90
C PHE A 86 -6.88 -10.29 -6.68
N CYS A 87 -6.98 -11.09 -7.75
CA CYS A 87 -5.85 -11.40 -8.62
C CYS A 87 -5.29 -10.15 -9.34
N LYS A 88 -6.17 -9.24 -9.79
CA LYS A 88 -5.75 -7.95 -10.38
C LYS A 88 -5.04 -7.05 -9.36
N PHE A 89 -5.57 -6.94 -8.14
CA PHE A 89 -4.90 -6.22 -7.06
C PHE A 89 -3.55 -6.86 -6.70
N THR A 90 -3.48 -8.18 -6.68
CA THR A 90 -2.20 -8.91 -6.47
C THR A 90 -1.17 -8.53 -7.52
N LEU A 91 -1.56 -8.47 -8.80
CA LEU A 91 -0.68 -8.03 -9.88
C LEU A 91 -0.26 -6.56 -9.75
N LEU A 92 -1.19 -5.68 -9.38
CA LEU A 92 -0.91 -4.26 -9.16
C LEU A 92 0.12 -4.07 -8.05
N ILE A 93 -0.07 -4.76 -6.91
CA ILE A 93 0.86 -4.70 -5.79
C ILE A 93 2.19 -5.36 -6.16
N ALA A 94 2.19 -6.46 -6.90
CA ALA A 94 3.43 -7.08 -7.39
C ALA A 94 4.26 -6.12 -8.26
N TRP A 95 3.60 -5.34 -9.11
CA TRP A 95 4.26 -4.32 -9.94
C TRP A 95 4.81 -3.18 -9.09
N ILE A 96 3.97 -2.55 -8.25
CA ILE A 96 4.36 -1.40 -7.41
C ILE A 96 5.43 -1.81 -6.40
N ALA A 97 5.20 -2.88 -5.64
CA ALA A 97 6.16 -3.37 -4.66
C ALA A 97 7.47 -3.81 -5.31
N GLY A 98 7.41 -4.47 -6.46
CA GLY A 98 8.59 -4.85 -7.23
C GLY A 98 9.39 -3.65 -7.72
N LEU A 99 8.73 -2.62 -8.25
CA LEU A 99 9.36 -1.37 -8.69
C LEU A 99 10.05 -0.66 -7.51
N CYS A 100 9.34 -0.49 -6.39
CA CYS A 100 9.91 0.13 -5.19
C CYS A 100 11.07 -0.70 -4.61
N THR A 101 10.99 -2.04 -4.66
CA THR A 101 12.09 -2.93 -4.25
C THR A 101 13.33 -2.71 -5.10
N CYS A 102 13.19 -2.58 -6.44
CA CYS A 102 14.30 -2.25 -7.34
C CYS A 102 14.89 -0.88 -7.02
N CYS A 103 14.03 0.12 -6.79
CA CYS A 103 14.48 1.47 -6.41
C CYS A 103 15.23 1.45 -5.06
N LEU A 104 14.70 0.78 -4.05
CA LEU A 104 15.38 0.64 -2.76
C LEU A 104 16.73 -0.05 -2.92
N LEU A 105 16.81 -1.15 -3.67
CA LEU A 105 18.06 -1.87 -3.88
C LEU A 105 19.13 -1.00 -4.57
N CYS A 106 18.74 -0.28 -5.63
CA CYS A 106 19.68 0.49 -6.44
C CYS A 106 20.07 1.85 -5.83
N LEU A 107 19.17 2.48 -5.05
CA LEU A 107 19.33 3.88 -4.63
C LEU A 107 19.63 4.04 -3.15
N LEU A 108 19.24 3.07 -2.28
CA LEU A 108 19.33 3.24 -0.83
C LEU A 108 20.76 3.45 -0.35
N GLN A 109 21.71 2.62 -0.81
CA GLN A 109 23.13 2.75 -0.44
C GLN A 109 23.77 4.06 -0.93
N PRO A 110 23.68 4.44 -2.23
CA PRO A 110 24.20 5.72 -2.69
C PRO A 110 23.58 6.91 -1.99
N PHE A 111 22.26 6.86 -1.74
CA PHE A 111 21.57 7.92 -1.00
C PHE A 111 22.10 8.05 0.43
N MET A 112 22.25 6.93 1.15
CA MET A 112 22.77 6.92 2.52
C MET A 112 24.20 7.46 2.59
N LYS A 113 25.03 7.13 1.59
CA LYS A 113 26.40 7.65 1.48
C LYS A 113 26.41 9.18 1.34
N LEU A 114 25.53 9.74 0.54
CA LEU A 114 25.40 11.18 0.35
C LEU A 114 24.80 11.89 1.58
N TRP A 115 23.86 11.23 2.28
CA TRP A 115 23.13 11.85 3.39
C TRP A 115 23.87 11.79 4.72
N ILE A 116 24.43 10.64 5.08
CA ILE A 116 25.02 10.38 6.43
C ILE A 116 26.56 10.24 6.33
N GLY A 117 27.08 9.98 5.13
CA GLY A 117 28.49 9.69 4.91
C GLY A 117 28.83 8.22 5.11
N GLU A 118 30.11 7.87 4.89
CA GLU A 118 30.56 6.49 4.86
C GLU A 118 30.47 5.75 6.22
N ALA A 119 30.55 6.48 7.32
CA ALA A 119 30.46 5.91 8.68
C ALA A 119 29.06 5.32 9.01
N GLY A 120 28.02 5.75 8.31
CA GLY A 120 26.64 5.30 8.53
C GLY A 120 26.14 4.23 7.55
N ILE A 121 27.03 3.57 6.79
CA ILE A 121 26.65 2.62 5.76
C ILE A 121 26.55 1.19 6.34
N LEU A 122 25.39 0.54 6.12
CA LEU A 122 25.19 -0.86 6.44
C LEU A 122 25.79 -1.78 5.34
N PRO A 123 26.25 -2.99 5.68
CA PRO A 123 26.65 -3.99 4.71
C PRO A 123 25.55 -4.27 3.68
N GLY A 124 25.91 -4.47 2.40
CA GLY A 124 24.96 -4.68 1.31
C GLY A 124 24.00 -5.86 1.54
N GLN A 125 24.43 -6.91 2.23
CA GLN A 125 23.58 -8.04 2.60
C GLN A 125 22.37 -7.63 3.47
N ILE A 126 22.56 -6.67 4.37
CA ILE A 126 21.51 -6.15 5.23
C ILE A 126 20.50 -5.34 4.39
N VAL A 127 21.00 -4.57 3.42
CA VAL A 127 20.13 -3.80 2.50
C VAL A 127 19.29 -4.74 1.64
N ILE A 128 19.87 -5.80 1.11
CA ILE A 128 19.14 -6.85 0.37
C ILE A 128 18.04 -7.45 1.26
N CYS A 129 18.34 -7.76 2.50
CA CYS A 129 17.37 -8.31 3.44
C CYS A 129 16.23 -7.32 3.74
N LEU A 130 16.53 -6.02 3.86
CA LEU A 130 15.52 -4.96 3.99
C LEU A 130 14.63 -4.84 2.74
N CYS A 131 15.19 -5.00 1.55
CA CYS A 131 14.42 -5.02 0.31
C CYS A 131 13.47 -6.23 0.25
N VAL A 132 13.94 -7.41 0.68
CA VAL A 132 13.11 -8.61 0.79
C VAL A 132 12.01 -8.41 1.84
N TYR A 133 12.36 -7.85 3.01
CA TYR A 133 11.39 -7.48 4.04
C TYR A 133 10.29 -6.57 3.49
N TYR A 134 10.66 -5.50 2.78
CA TYR A 134 9.73 -4.56 2.16
C TYR A 134 8.77 -5.28 1.20
N PHE A 135 9.31 -6.09 0.28
CA PHE A 135 8.51 -6.82 -0.71
C PHE A 135 7.48 -7.75 -0.05
N ILE A 136 7.91 -8.55 0.92
CA ILE A 136 7.04 -9.47 1.68
C ILE A 136 5.99 -8.68 2.48
N TYR A 137 6.37 -7.55 3.06
CA TYR A 137 5.48 -6.70 3.83
C TYR A 137 4.31 -6.19 2.98
N GLU A 138 4.55 -5.73 1.75
CA GLU A 138 3.50 -5.21 0.86
C GLU A 138 2.47 -6.29 0.49
N PHE A 139 2.90 -7.52 0.22
CA PHE A 139 1.95 -8.63 0.01
C PHE A 139 1.16 -8.97 1.28
N ASN A 140 1.82 -8.95 2.44
CA ASN A 140 1.12 -9.16 3.70
C ASN A 140 0.07 -8.06 3.96
N GLN A 141 0.34 -6.81 3.57
CA GLN A 141 -0.62 -5.71 3.64
C GLN A 141 -1.82 -5.92 2.71
N LEU A 142 -1.60 -6.41 1.49
CA LEU A 142 -2.69 -6.77 0.57
C LEU A 142 -3.64 -7.78 1.20
N PHE A 143 -3.10 -8.87 1.77
CA PHE A 143 -3.91 -9.90 2.40
C PHE A 143 -4.63 -9.40 3.64
N ASN A 144 -3.98 -8.55 4.44
CA ASN A 144 -4.62 -7.90 5.58
C ASN A 144 -5.77 -6.97 5.15
N ALA A 145 -5.63 -6.21 4.04
CA ALA A 145 -6.69 -5.36 3.53
C ALA A 145 -7.95 -6.16 3.18
N TYR A 146 -7.81 -7.30 2.49
CA TYR A 146 -8.95 -8.18 2.20
C TYR A 146 -9.54 -8.82 3.45
N LYS A 147 -8.70 -9.27 4.39
CA LYS A 147 -9.14 -9.79 5.69
C LYS A 147 -9.94 -8.73 6.48
N ASP A 148 -9.44 -7.50 6.52
CA ASP A 148 -10.05 -6.38 7.25
C ASP A 148 -11.37 -5.97 6.60
N ALA A 149 -11.42 -5.87 5.26
CA ALA A 149 -12.63 -5.59 4.50
C ALA A 149 -13.72 -6.66 4.72
N ALA A 150 -13.32 -7.93 4.82
CA ALA A 150 -14.23 -9.05 5.07
C ALA A 150 -14.60 -9.26 6.55
N GLY A 151 -13.95 -8.56 7.48
CA GLY A 151 -14.19 -8.70 8.91
C GLY A 151 -13.78 -10.06 9.49
N ILE A 152 -12.76 -10.73 8.94
CA ILE A 152 -12.26 -12.03 9.37
C ILE A 152 -11.37 -11.89 10.62
N TRP A 153 -11.92 -11.40 11.74
CA TRP A 153 -11.15 -11.16 12.97
C TRP A 153 -11.01 -12.41 13.84
N HIS A 154 -12.08 -13.19 13.96
CA HIS A 154 -12.12 -14.32 14.89
C HIS A 154 -11.14 -15.45 14.51
N ARG A 155 -11.06 -15.81 13.23
CA ARG A 155 -10.12 -16.83 12.73
C ARG A 155 -8.67 -16.35 12.73
N ASP A 156 -8.46 -15.04 12.69
CA ASP A 156 -7.13 -14.41 12.55
C ASP A 156 -6.53 -13.94 13.89
N ARG A 157 -7.29 -13.98 14.99
CA ARG A 157 -6.94 -13.37 16.29
C ARG A 157 -5.59 -13.80 16.85
N PHE A 158 -5.22 -15.07 16.68
CA PHE A 158 -3.97 -15.61 17.20
C PHE A 158 -2.81 -15.59 16.21
N ARG A 159 -3.08 -15.41 14.92
CA ARG A 159 -2.04 -15.39 13.90
C ARG A 159 -0.93 -14.39 14.21
N THR A 160 -1.30 -13.16 14.51
CA THR A 160 -0.33 -12.08 14.75
C THR A 160 0.50 -12.36 16.01
N LEU A 161 -0.11 -12.88 17.08
CA LEU A 161 0.60 -13.26 18.30
C LEU A 161 1.55 -14.44 18.06
N THR A 162 1.11 -15.46 17.31
CA THR A 162 1.95 -16.61 16.96
C THR A 162 3.14 -16.18 16.11
N THR A 163 2.90 -15.32 15.10
CA THR A 163 3.96 -14.75 14.26
C THR A 163 4.94 -13.92 15.11
N ALA A 164 4.43 -13.12 16.06
CA ALA A 164 5.25 -12.37 16.99
C ALA A 164 6.13 -13.25 17.89
N GLY A 165 5.54 -14.33 18.42
CA GLY A 165 6.27 -15.30 19.24
C GLY A 165 7.38 -16.00 18.46
N VAL A 166 7.09 -16.47 17.25
CA VAL A 166 8.09 -17.10 16.37
C VAL A 166 9.19 -16.10 15.97
N ASN A 167 8.81 -14.86 15.61
CA ASN A 167 9.77 -13.80 15.31
C ASN A 167 10.71 -13.54 16.51
N LEU A 168 10.19 -13.39 17.71
CA LEU A 168 10.99 -13.14 18.91
C LEU A 168 11.95 -14.30 19.21
N VAL A 169 11.49 -15.56 19.09
CA VAL A 169 12.35 -16.74 19.27
C VAL A 169 13.48 -16.76 18.22
N LEU A 170 13.14 -16.53 16.96
CA LEU A 170 14.14 -16.47 15.89
C LEU A 170 15.11 -15.30 16.08
N ASN A 171 14.66 -14.14 16.51
CA ASN A 171 15.49 -12.99 16.84
C ASN A 171 16.55 -13.37 17.88
N LEU A 172 16.15 -13.99 18.99
CA LEU A 172 17.06 -14.38 20.06
C LEU A 172 18.05 -15.47 19.61
N LEU A 173 17.65 -16.37 18.74
CA LEU A 173 18.50 -17.41 18.19
C LEU A 173 19.51 -16.89 17.15
N LEU A 174 19.07 -15.96 16.28
CA LEU A 174 19.85 -15.49 15.14
C LEU A 174 20.67 -14.22 15.43
N VAL A 175 20.34 -13.44 16.45
CA VAL A 175 21.07 -12.19 16.75
C VAL A 175 22.55 -12.45 17.09
N LYS A 176 22.88 -13.54 17.79
CA LYS A 176 24.26 -13.84 18.16
C LYS A 176 25.12 -14.28 16.97
N PRO A 177 24.69 -15.27 16.13
CA PRO A 177 25.50 -15.72 14.98
C PRO A 177 25.47 -14.78 13.78
N MET A 178 24.39 -14.02 13.55
CA MET A 178 24.17 -13.26 12.33
C MET A 178 24.01 -11.75 12.56
N GLY A 179 24.02 -11.30 13.81
CA GLY A 179 23.90 -9.88 14.16
C GLY A 179 22.60 -9.25 13.64
N LEU A 180 22.68 -8.02 13.11
CA LEU A 180 21.55 -7.27 12.57
C LEU A 180 20.85 -7.99 11.39
N TYR A 181 21.61 -8.67 10.53
CA TYR A 181 21.04 -9.47 9.44
C TYR A 181 20.09 -10.56 9.97
N GLY A 182 20.46 -11.23 11.08
CA GLY A 182 19.64 -12.25 11.71
C GLY A 182 18.30 -11.71 12.24
N VAL A 183 18.31 -10.49 12.76
CA VAL A 183 17.07 -9.86 13.28
C VAL A 183 16.09 -9.54 12.14
N ILE A 184 16.56 -8.97 11.04
CA ILE A 184 15.69 -8.66 9.90
C ILE A 184 15.19 -9.95 9.23
N LEU A 185 16.09 -10.93 9.08
CA LEU A 185 15.78 -12.23 8.51
C LEU A 185 14.70 -12.98 9.32
N SER A 186 14.76 -12.91 10.65
CA SER A 186 13.75 -13.57 11.51
C SER A 186 12.35 -13.01 11.29
N THR A 187 12.22 -11.71 11.06
CA THR A 187 10.92 -11.08 10.74
C THR A 187 10.39 -11.54 9.38
N VAL A 188 11.26 -11.62 8.36
CA VAL A 188 10.90 -12.17 7.05
C VAL A 188 10.46 -13.62 7.16
N VAL A 189 11.26 -14.45 7.83
CA VAL A 189 10.99 -15.89 7.99
C VAL A 189 9.70 -16.14 8.77
N ALA A 190 9.50 -15.48 9.90
CA ALA A 190 8.26 -15.60 10.68
C ALA A 190 7.02 -15.19 9.87
N THR A 191 7.12 -14.14 9.08
CA THR A 191 6.03 -13.67 8.22
C THR A 191 5.73 -14.66 7.10
N VAL A 192 6.76 -15.17 6.40
CA VAL A 192 6.59 -16.08 5.26
C VAL A 192 6.14 -17.48 5.70
N ILE A 193 6.66 -18.01 6.82
CA ILE A 193 6.37 -19.39 7.24
C ILE A 193 5.08 -19.47 8.08
N VAL A 194 4.78 -18.45 8.86
CA VAL A 194 3.62 -18.46 9.78
C VAL A 194 2.56 -17.46 9.35
N GLY A 195 2.91 -16.19 9.21
CA GLY A 195 1.97 -15.10 9.00
C GLY A 195 1.17 -15.23 7.69
N MET A 196 1.87 -15.29 6.57
CA MET A 196 1.24 -15.34 5.24
C MET A 196 0.48 -16.63 4.95
N PRO A 197 1.00 -17.84 5.22
CA PRO A 197 0.26 -19.08 4.97
C PRO A 197 -1.03 -19.18 5.76
N TRP A 198 -1.03 -18.74 7.02
CA TRP A 198 -2.23 -18.70 7.84
C TRP A 198 -3.26 -17.72 7.27
N LEU A 199 -2.81 -16.52 6.90
CA LEU A 199 -3.68 -15.47 6.34
C LEU A 199 -4.28 -15.89 4.99
N ILE A 200 -3.46 -16.46 4.08
CA ILE A 200 -3.92 -17.00 2.80
C ILE A 200 -4.92 -18.14 3.04
N HIS A 201 -4.64 -19.05 3.98
CA HIS A 201 -5.60 -20.10 4.34
C HIS A 201 -6.95 -19.53 4.79
N ASN A 202 -6.94 -18.53 5.67
CA ASN A 202 -8.16 -17.87 6.14
C ASN A 202 -8.94 -17.21 5.00
N LEU A 203 -8.26 -16.54 4.06
CA LEU A 203 -8.90 -15.90 2.89
C LEU A 203 -9.52 -16.94 1.96
N PHE A 204 -8.80 -18.01 1.61
CA PHE A 204 -9.29 -19.05 0.69
C PHE A 204 -10.39 -19.92 1.30
N THR A 205 -10.42 -20.11 2.61
CA THR A 205 -11.50 -20.86 3.28
C THR A 205 -12.73 -20.02 3.61
N THR A 206 -12.65 -18.69 3.49
CA THR A 206 -13.77 -17.81 3.88
C THR A 206 -14.32 -17.01 2.71
N LEU A 207 -13.46 -16.42 1.88
CA LEU A 207 -13.85 -15.55 0.77
C LEU A 207 -13.82 -16.26 -0.58
N PHE A 208 -12.79 -17.07 -0.82
CA PHE A 208 -12.47 -17.68 -2.11
C PHE A 208 -12.61 -19.21 -2.05
N ASP A 209 -13.58 -19.70 -1.28
CA ASP A 209 -13.86 -21.14 -1.18
C ASP A 209 -14.24 -21.70 -2.54
N GLY A 210 -13.54 -22.77 -2.98
CA GLY A 210 -13.67 -23.36 -4.30
C GLY A 210 -12.64 -22.87 -5.34
N GLU A 211 -11.88 -21.82 -5.06
CA GLU A 211 -10.80 -21.35 -5.93
C GLU A 211 -9.48 -22.10 -5.65
N ASP A 212 -8.66 -22.25 -6.69
CA ASP A 212 -7.41 -23.02 -6.59
C ASP A 212 -6.30 -22.22 -5.88
N ARG A 213 -6.15 -22.52 -4.58
CA ARG A 213 -5.08 -21.94 -3.76
C ARG A 213 -3.67 -22.25 -4.28
N GLN A 214 -3.44 -23.45 -4.85
CA GLN A 214 -2.11 -23.83 -5.35
C GLN A 214 -1.74 -23.00 -6.57
N SER A 215 -2.66 -22.79 -7.49
CA SER A 215 -2.47 -21.92 -8.64
C SER A 215 -2.15 -20.48 -8.21
N TYR A 216 -2.84 -19.97 -7.18
CA TYR A 216 -2.55 -18.66 -6.63
C TYR A 216 -1.15 -18.57 -6.00
N LEU A 217 -0.74 -19.57 -5.21
CA LEU A 217 0.61 -19.63 -4.65
C LEU A 217 1.68 -19.69 -5.75
N GLY A 218 1.44 -20.46 -6.81
CA GLY A 218 2.30 -20.47 -8.00
C GLY A 218 2.42 -19.08 -8.64
N THR A 219 1.33 -18.32 -8.66
CA THR A 219 1.33 -16.92 -9.16
C THR A 219 2.16 -15.99 -8.27
N LEU A 220 2.09 -16.13 -6.94
CA LEU A 220 2.94 -15.38 -6.01
C LEU A 220 4.42 -15.68 -6.20
N VAL A 221 4.78 -16.96 -6.35
CA VAL A 221 6.16 -17.39 -6.63
C VAL A 221 6.63 -16.80 -7.96
N PHE A 222 5.79 -16.81 -8.99
CA PHE A 222 6.11 -16.18 -10.27
C PHE A 222 6.39 -14.69 -10.12
N TYR A 223 5.56 -13.92 -9.39
CA TYR A 223 5.78 -12.49 -9.17
C TYR A 223 7.07 -12.23 -8.38
N GLY A 224 7.35 -13.05 -7.36
CA GLY A 224 8.61 -12.98 -6.61
C GLY A 224 9.82 -13.24 -7.50
N SER A 225 9.75 -14.26 -8.37
CA SER A 225 10.83 -14.61 -9.31
C SER A 225 11.08 -13.52 -10.35
N VAL A 226 10.00 -12.92 -10.91
CA VAL A 226 10.11 -11.79 -11.84
C VAL A 226 10.73 -10.58 -11.15
N THR A 227 10.32 -10.27 -9.92
CA THR A 227 10.89 -9.16 -9.15
C THR A 227 12.37 -9.42 -8.83
N PHE A 228 12.71 -10.61 -8.43
CA PHE A 228 14.11 -10.98 -8.17
C PHE A 228 14.98 -10.81 -9.42
N LEU A 229 14.54 -11.34 -10.57
CA LEU A 229 15.24 -11.17 -11.85
C LEU A 229 15.37 -9.69 -12.24
N ASN A 230 14.29 -8.94 -12.08
CA ASN A 230 14.27 -7.51 -12.35
C ASN A 230 15.28 -6.76 -11.45
N CYS A 231 15.31 -7.04 -10.16
CA CYS A 231 16.29 -6.45 -9.23
C CYS A 231 17.73 -6.76 -9.65
N MET A 232 18.03 -8.02 -10.03
CA MET A 232 19.36 -8.42 -10.48
C MET A 232 19.79 -7.68 -11.76
N LEU A 233 18.91 -7.58 -12.74
CA LEU A 233 19.21 -6.93 -14.01
C LEU A 233 19.33 -5.40 -13.84
N THR A 234 18.40 -4.79 -13.11
CA THR A 234 18.40 -3.35 -12.86
C THR A 234 19.63 -2.92 -12.05
N ASP A 235 19.99 -3.69 -11.01
CA ASP A 235 21.18 -3.40 -10.22
C ASP A 235 22.47 -3.46 -11.07
N ARG A 236 22.58 -4.44 -11.98
CA ARG A 236 23.72 -4.54 -12.92
C ARG A 236 23.84 -3.31 -13.83
N VAL A 237 22.73 -2.77 -14.31
CA VAL A 237 22.73 -1.55 -15.13
C VAL A 237 23.04 -0.33 -14.28
N CYS A 238 22.37 -0.18 -13.13
CA CYS A 238 22.55 0.95 -12.24
C CYS A 238 23.94 1.03 -11.61
N SER A 239 24.59 -0.11 -11.37
CA SER A 239 25.96 -0.16 -10.80
C SER A 239 27.04 0.42 -11.71
N GLN A 240 26.74 0.59 -13.02
CA GLN A 240 27.63 1.24 -13.96
C GLN A 240 27.65 2.78 -13.85
N ILE A 241 26.67 3.35 -13.13
CA ILE A 241 26.58 4.79 -12.92
C ILE A 241 27.15 5.10 -11.53
N PRO A 242 28.38 5.65 -11.43
CA PRO A 242 28.93 6.06 -10.14
C PRO A 242 28.13 7.24 -9.59
N VAL A 243 27.89 7.26 -8.27
CA VAL A 243 27.12 8.33 -7.62
C VAL A 243 28.06 9.09 -6.68
N GLU A 244 28.44 10.29 -7.08
CA GLU A 244 29.27 11.20 -6.29
C GLU A 244 28.47 12.41 -5.78
N GLY A 245 27.31 12.68 -6.40
CA GLY A 245 26.43 13.80 -6.05
C GLY A 245 24.96 13.53 -6.30
N ILE A 246 24.12 14.53 -6.04
CA ILE A 246 22.67 14.45 -6.20
C ILE A 246 22.27 14.26 -7.67
N ARG A 247 23.00 14.85 -8.61
CA ARG A 247 22.72 14.74 -10.04
C ARG A 247 22.82 13.28 -10.51
N GLU A 248 23.92 12.62 -10.21
CA GLU A 248 24.18 11.23 -10.58
C GLU A 248 23.18 10.29 -9.88
N LEU A 249 22.75 10.62 -8.66
CA LEU A 249 21.69 9.90 -7.97
C LEU A 249 20.35 9.99 -8.71
N LEU A 250 20.00 11.17 -9.22
CA LEU A 250 18.78 11.36 -10.02
C LEU A 250 18.85 10.66 -11.37
N GLU A 251 20.00 10.70 -12.04
CA GLU A 251 20.25 9.96 -13.29
C GLU A 251 20.11 8.45 -13.06
N ARG A 252 20.70 7.93 -11.98
CA ARG A 252 20.57 6.52 -11.60
C ARG A 252 19.12 6.15 -11.25
N ALA A 253 18.37 7.04 -10.58
CA ALA A 253 16.97 6.84 -10.29
C ALA A 253 16.10 6.76 -11.55
N LEU A 254 16.35 7.64 -12.53
CA LEU A 254 15.66 7.64 -13.82
C LEU A 254 15.92 6.33 -14.59
N VAL A 255 17.18 5.91 -14.67
CA VAL A 255 17.56 4.63 -15.31
C VAL A 255 16.91 3.45 -14.61
N CYS A 256 16.93 3.43 -13.26
CA CYS A 256 16.28 2.39 -12.47
C CYS A 256 14.77 2.30 -12.80
N LEU A 257 14.07 3.44 -12.85
CA LEU A 257 12.64 3.50 -13.17
C LEU A 257 12.36 2.99 -14.60
N LEU A 258 13.16 3.41 -15.58
CA LEU A 258 12.95 3.01 -16.97
C LEU A 258 13.22 1.52 -17.19
N VAL A 259 14.36 1.02 -16.70
CA VAL A 259 14.78 -0.38 -16.87
C VAL A 259 13.80 -1.31 -16.13
N SER A 260 13.49 -1.01 -14.87
CA SER A 260 12.59 -1.84 -14.06
C SER A 260 11.19 -1.91 -14.66
N ASN A 261 10.59 -0.78 -15.07
CA ASN A 261 9.29 -0.79 -15.74
C ASN A 261 9.33 -1.50 -17.08
N GLY A 262 10.42 -1.34 -17.87
CA GLY A 262 10.59 -2.06 -19.14
C GLY A 262 10.56 -3.58 -18.95
N ILE A 263 11.25 -4.09 -17.94
CA ILE A 263 11.27 -5.53 -17.61
C ILE A 263 9.89 -6.00 -17.15
N PHE A 264 9.20 -5.24 -16.28
CA PHE A 264 7.84 -5.60 -15.86
C PHE A 264 6.85 -5.60 -17.01
N LEU A 265 6.91 -4.62 -17.92
CA LEU A 265 6.07 -4.61 -19.13
C LEU A 265 6.31 -5.82 -20.02
N LEU A 266 7.55 -6.25 -20.18
CA LEU A 266 7.89 -7.45 -20.94
C LEU A 266 7.35 -8.73 -20.27
N CYS A 267 7.48 -8.85 -18.94
CA CYS A 267 7.06 -10.04 -18.19
C CYS A 267 5.54 -10.13 -18.00
N TYR A 268 4.88 -8.99 -17.79
CA TYR A 268 3.45 -8.94 -17.46
C TYR A 268 2.54 -8.61 -18.66
N GLY A 269 3.08 -7.99 -19.71
CA GLY A 269 2.30 -7.49 -20.86
C GLY A 269 1.46 -8.55 -21.61
N GLY A 270 1.89 -9.82 -21.57
CA GLY A 270 1.15 -10.95 -22.13
C GLY A 270 -0.05 -11.42 -21.30
N ARG A 271 -0.13 -11.03 -20.00
CA ARG A 271 -1.18 -11.52 -19.08
C ARG A 271 -2.51 -10.80 -19.29
N LYS A 272 -3.61 -11.56 -19.24
CA LYS A 272 -4.98 -11.02 -19.35
C LYS A 272 -5.28 -9.99 -18.26
N ASP A 273 -4.86 -10.28 -17.03
CA ASP A 273 -5.07 -9.40 -15.86
C ASP A 273 -4.36 -8.05 -16.03
N PHE A 274 -3.16 -8.04 -16.62
CA PHE A 274 -2.41 -6.82 -16.89
C PHE A 274 -3.11 -5.92 -17.92
N ARG A 275 -3.62 -6.51 -19.00
CA ARG A 275 -4.41 -5.77 -20.01
C ARG A 275 -5.71 -5.21 -19.42
N ALA A 276 -6.37 -5.97 -18.54
CA ALA A 276 -7.56 -5.51 -17.83
C ALA A 276 -7.23 -4.34 -16.89
N LEU A 277 -6.10 -4.40 -16.18
CA LEU A 277 -5.63 -3.35 -15.29
C LEU A 277 -5.29 -2.06 -16.04
N LEU A 278 -4.62 -2.16 -17.20
CA LEU A 278 -4.35 -1.02 -18.08
C LEU A 278 -5.64 -0.41 -18.65
N ALA A 279 -6.63 -1.24 -18.99
CA ALA A 279 -7.93 -0.78 -19.46
C ALA A 279 -8.72 -0.03 -18.37
N MET A 280 -8.61 -0.47 -17.11
CA MET A 280 -9.15 0.26 -15.95
C MET A 280 -8.45 1.61 -15.76
N GLY A 281 -7.11 1.65 -15.82
CA GLY A 281 -6.32 2.88 -15.70
C GLY A 281 -6.68 3.92 -16.76
N LYS A 282 -6.94 3.50 -18.01
CA LYS A 282 -7.38 4.40 -19.08
C LYS A 282 -8.72 5.08 -18.80
N ARG A 283 -9.62 4.46 -18.03
CA ARG A 283 -10.92 5.07 -17.64
C ARG A 283 -10.77 6.17 -16.58
N PHE A 284 -9.66 6.19 -15.84
CA PHE A 284 -9.35 7.23 -14.85
C PHE A 284 -8.53 8.38 -15.41
N LEU A 285 -7.93 8.22 -16.59
CA LEU A 285 -7.34 9.33 -17.33
C LEU A 285 -8.50 10.12 -17.96
N PRO A 286 -8.67 11.43 -17.64
CA PRO A 286 -9.63 12.24 -18.36
C PRO A 286 -9.26 12.16 -19.84
N GLU A 287 -10.22 11.82 -20.69
CA GLU A 287 -10.07 11.99 -22.12
C GLU A 287 -9.72 13.46 -22.32
N ILE A 288 -8.47 13.74 -22.69
CA ILE A 288 -8.11 15.06 -23.23
C ILE A 288 -8.92 15.13 -24.51
N PRO A 289 -9.91 16.02 -24.60
CA PRO A 289 -10.70 16.10 -25.81
C PRO A 289 -9.77 16.54 -26.94
N HIS A 290 -9.32 15.59 -27.73
CA HIS A 290 -8.85 15.87 -29.08
C HIS A 290 -10.09 16.22 -29.85
N ASP A 291 -10.58 17.43 -29.75
CA ASP A 291 -11.12 18.04 -30.94
C ASP A 291 -11.60 19.48 -30.80
N LYS A 292 -11.47 20.14 -31.94
CA LYS A 292 -12.05 21.42 -32.40
C LYS A 292 -11.34 22.69 -31.98
N ALA A 293 -10.24 22.92 -32.68
CA ALA A 293 -9.96 24.26 -33.16
C ALA A 293 -11.19 24.76 -33.96
N THR A 294 -12.21 25.21 -33.25
CA THR A 294 -13.29 26.02 -33.82
C THR A 294 -13.59 27.16 -32.87
N SER A 295 -13.21 28.32 -33.35
CA SER A 295 -13.73 29.62 -32.96
C SER A 295 -13.72 29.96 -31.46
N GLY A 296 -12.58 30.49 -31.00
CA GLY A 296 -12.40 31.08 -29.65
C GLY A 296 -13.18 32.36 -29.40
N ASN A 297 -14.17 32.72 -30.21
CA ASN A 297 -14.92 33.97 -30.06
C ASN A 297 -16.32 33.79 -29.43
N ASP A 298 -16.88 32.58 -29.44
CA ASP A 298 -18.24 32.39 -28.93
C ASP A 298 -18.29 32.00 -27.43
N ARG A 299 -17.19 31.45 -26.88
CA ARG A 299 -17.14 31.13 -25.43
C ARG A 299 -16.90 32.33 -24.53
N PHE A 300 -16.18 33.35 -25.01
CA PHE A 300 -15.99 34.59 -24.23
C PHE A 300 -17.28 35.41 -24.11
N ALA A 301 -18.20 35.30 -25.05
CA ALA A 301 -19.49 35.98 -25.01
C ALA A 301 -20.47 35.32 -24.03
N GLU A 302 -20.40 34.00 -23.86
CA GLU A 302 -21.31 33.24 -22.97
C GLU A 302 -20.86 33.27 -21.51
N GLU A 303 -19.56 33.34 -21.22
CA GLU A 303 -19.06 33.54 -19.85
C GLU A 303 -19.26 34.95 -19.34
N THR A 304 -19.16 35.98 -20.18
CA THR A 304 -19.41 37.35 -19.76
C THR A 304 -20.89 37.62 -19.43
N THR A 305 -21.81 36.93 -20.08
CA THR A 305 -23.25 37.01 -19.75
C THR A 305 -23.59 36.28 -18.44
N LYS A 306 -22.93 35.18 -18.12
CA LYS A 306 -23.10 34.47 -16.81
C LYS A 306 -22.52 35.27 -15.64
N PHE A 307 -21.41 35.99 -15.82
CA PHE A 307 -20.87 36.86 -14.77
C PHE A 307 -21.71 38.12 -14.52
N ALA A 308 -22.43 38.65 -15.53
CA ALA A 308 -23.31 39.78 -15.36
C ALA A 308 -24.57 39.43 -14.56
N ASP A 309 -25.05 38.19 -14.62
CA ASP A 309 -26.20 37.73 -13.83
C ASP A 309 -25.83 37.42 -12.37
N TYR A 310 -24.57 36.95 -12.10
CA TYR A 310 -24.09 36.80 -10.72
C TYR A 310 -23.87 38.13 -10.00
N GLY A 311 -23.55 39.20 -10.70
CA GLY A 311 -23.39 40.53 -10.13
C GLY A 311 -24.75 41.14 -9.63
N LYS A 312 -25.87 40.71 -10.18
CA LYS A 312 -27.22 41.14 -9.72
C LYS A 312 -27.76 40.35 -8.53
N ALA A 313 -27.28 39.13 -8.30
CA ALA A 313 -27.61 38.33 -7.13
C ALA A 313 -26.80 38.72 -5.88
N GLY A 314 -25.62 39.33 -6.03
CA GLY A 314 -24.76 39.79 -4.92
C GLY A 314 -25.30 41.08 -4.26
N ALA A 315 -26.12 41.88 -4.94
CA ALA A 315 -26.70 43.12 -4.37
C ALA A 315 -27.87 42.88 -3.40
N PHE A 316 -28.31 41.63 -3.22
CA PHE A 316 -29.40 41.27 -2.30
C PHE A 316 -28.92 40.77 -0.94
N TYR A 317 -27.59 40.66 -0.72
CA TYR A 317 -27.01 40.09 0.50
C TYR A 317 -26.39 41.12 1.47
N GLU A 318 -26.31 42.38 1.10
CA GLU A 318 -25.71 43.42 1.97
C GLU A 318 -26.68 44.13 2.92
N ASP A 319 -27.97 43.80 2.89
CA ASP A 319 -28.98 44.51 3.72
C ASP A 319 -29.46 43.72 4.97
N CYS A 320 -28.79 42.60 5.31
CA CYS A 320 -29.10 41.76 6.49
C CYS A 320 -28.12 41.86 7.65
N SER A 321 -27.18 42.81 7.70
CA SER A 321 -26.20 42.92 8.78
C SER A 321 -26.51 44.00 9.83
N SER A 322 -27.79 44.43 10.01
CA SER A 322 -28.18 45.27 11.13
C SER A 322 -29.45 44.75 11.81
N GLY A 323 -29.22 44.00 12.90
CA GLY A 323 -30.04 43.99 14.11
C GLY A 323 -31.43 43.34 14.07
N ASN A 324 -31.52 42.22 14.79
CA ASN A 324 -32.74 41.71 15.48
C ASN A 324 -34.00 41.47 14.63
N ARG A 325 -34.20 40.19 14.25
CA ARG A 325 -35.52 39.53 14.47
C ARG A 325 -35.47 38.03 14.12
N VAL A 326 -36.06 37.21 15.01
CA VAL A 326 -36.30 35.77 14.90
C VAL A 326 -37.07 35.47 13.62
N CYS A 327 -36.56 34.62 12.73
CA CYS A 327 -37.30 34.14 11.58
C CYS A 327 -37.75 32.68 11.85
N GLY A 328 -39.08 32.56 12.02
CA GLY A 328 -39.75 31.26 12.17
C GLY A 328 -39.81 30.52 10.84
N ILE A 329 -39.63 29.19 10.92
CA ILE A 329 -39.80 28.26 9.81
C ILE A 329 -41.30 28.13 9.52
N VAL A 330 -41.74 28.56 8.32
CA VAL A 330 -43.07 28.26 7.80
C VAL A 330 -43.00 27.04 6.91
N HIS A 331 -43.58 25.92 7.37
CA HIS A 331 -43.88 24.76 6.53
C HIS A 331 -45.08 25.13 5.60
N GLY A 332 -44.79 25.19 4.33
CA GLY A 332 -45.84 25.29 3.29
C GLY A 332 -46.26 23.89 2.83
N SER A 333 -47.39 23.42 3.29
CA SER A 333 -48.12 22.28 2.71
C SER A 333 -48.94 22.81 1.52
N SER A 334 -48.75 22.25 0.34
CA SER A 334 -49.62 22.46 -0.82
C SER A 334 -50.36 21.16 -1.14
N ALA A 335 -51.66 21.17 -0.82
CA ALA A 335 -52.63 20.22 -1.34
C ALA A 335 -52.91 20.51 -2.82
N GLY A 336 -52.95 19.49 -3.67
CA GLY A 336 -53.40 19.57 -5.05
C GLY A 336 -54.90 19.30 -5.16
N PRO A 337 -55.56 19.80 -6.21
CA PRO A 337 -56.97 19.51 -6.42
C PRO A 337 -57.18 18.28 -7.31
N GLU A 338 -58.25 17.57 -6.97
CA GLU A 338 -58.91 16.54 -7.79
C GLU A 338 -59.50 17.09 -9.07
N SER A 339 -59.39 16.38 -10.13
CA SER A 339 -60.47 15.99 -11.07
C SER A 339 -59.87 15.01 -12.12
#